data_7fa0f4a0a01baeaa2312e8c119b17c38
#
_entry.id   7fa0f4a0a01baeaa2312e8c119b17c38
#
_cell.length_a   1.000
_cell.length_b   1.000
_cell.length_c   1.000
_cell.angle_alpha   90.00
_cell.angle_beta   90.00
_cell.angle_gamma   90.00
#
_symmetry.space_group_name_H-M   'P 1'
#
loop_
_entity.id
_entity.type
_entity.pdbx_description
1 polymer ?
#
loop_
_entity_poly.entity_id
_entity_poly.type
_entity_poly.pdbx_seq_one_letter_code
_entity_poly.pdbx_strand_id
1 'polypeptide(L)'
;VQREALSDSAENSDANTIRNAISAANLDMSGGVPLLWANRDTGSRGTVNQIDETEKDGIVCRKFETSRESFEGVSLYQGNVCLGADRQWFMQDFAAL
;
A
#
# COMPACT_ATOMS: atom_id res chain seq x y z
N VAL A 1 12.05 14.52 17.51
CA VAL A 1 11.62 15.30 16.36
C VAL A 1 12.21 14.74 15.07
N GLN A 2 13.53 14.57 15.03
CA GLN A 2 14.18 14.00 13.85
C GLN A 2 13.77 12.55 13.61
N ARG A 3 13.56 11.79 14.68
CA ARG A 3 13.11 10.41 14.59
C ARG A 3 11.72 10.32 13.97
N GLU A 4 10.81 11.21 14.36
CA GLU A 4 9.47 11.23 13.80
C GLU A 4 9.50 11.57 12.30
N ALA A 5 10.32 12.54 11.92
CA ALA A 5 10.47 12.93 10.52
C ALA A 5 11.01 11.77 9.68
N LEU A 6 11.98 11.00 10.22
CA LEU A 6 12.52 9.84 9.53
C LEU A 6 11.49 8.73 9.41
N SER A 7 10.70 8.49 10.47
CA SER A 7 9.62 7.49 10.42
C SER A 7 8.56 7.87 9.38
N ASP A 8 8.17 9.15 9.35
CA ASP A 8 7.18 9.63 8.39
C ASP A 8 7.70 9.49 6.96
N SER A 9 8.96 9.83 6.72
CA SER A 9 9.59 9.66 5.41
C SER A 9 9.62 8.19 4.98
N ALA A 10 9.99 7.29 5.89
CA ALA A 10 10.03 5.87 5.61
C ALA A 10 8.62 5.34 5.30
N GLU A 11 7.63 5.76 6.09
CA GLU A 11 6.24 5.35 5.88
C GLU A 11 5.72 5.85 4.54
N ASN A 12 6.03 7.09 4.16
CA ASN A 12 5.62 7.64 2.87
C ASN A 12 6.27 6.90 1.70
N SER A 13 7.55 6.59 1.83
CA SER A 13 8.27 5.81 0.81
C SER A 13 7.69 4.41 0.67
N ASP A 14 7.38 3.77 1.79
CA ASP A 14 6.75 2.44 1.78
C ASP A 14 5.36 2.50 1.17
N ALA A 15 4.57 3.54 1.49
CA ALA A 15 3.24 3.72 0.91
C ALA A 15 3.31 3.81 -0.62
N ASN A 16 4.30 4.50 -1.16
CA ASN A 16 4.49 4.59 -2.60
C ASN A 16 4.83 3.23 -3.21
N THR A 17 5.68 2.46 -2.54
CA THR A 17 6.03 1.10 -2.99
C THR A 17 4.79 0.21 -2.99
N ILE A 18 4.00 0.26 -1.92
CA ILE A 18 2.77 -0.52 -1.80
C ILE A 18 1.76 -0.10 -2.87
N ARG A 19 1.58 1.21 -3.09
CA ARG A 19 0.70 1.72 -4.13
C ARG A 19 1.08 1.12 -5.50
N ASN A 20 2.37 1.10 -5.82
CA ASN A 20 2.82 0.55 -7.09
C ASN A 20 2.52 -0.94 -7.20
N ALA A 21 2.72 -1.68 -6.12
CA ALA A 21 2.42 -3.11 -6.09
C ALA A 21 0.92 -3.38 -6.25
N ILE A 22 0.09 -2.65 -5.50
CA ILE A 22 -1.37 -2.81 -5.54
C ILE A 22 -1.92 -2.47 -6.92
N SER A 23 -1.46 -1.37 -7.50
CA SER A 23 -1.96 -0.93 -8.81
C SER A 23 -1.60 -1.90 -9.93
N ALA A 24 -0.49 -2.60 -9.81
CA ALA A 24 -0.02 -3.57 -10.79
C ALA A 24 -0.57 -4.98 -10.57
N ALA A 25 -1.25 -5.23 -9.46
CA ALA A 25 -1.71 -6.57 -9.10
C ALA A 25 -2.80 -7.05 -10.07
N ASN A 26 -2.69 -8.33 -10.46
CA ASN A 26 -3.71 -8.98 -11.28
C ASN A 26 -4.72 -9.66 -10.37
N LEU A 27 -5.87 -9.02 -10.18
CA LEU A 27 -6.92 -9.51 -9.28
C LEU A 27 -7.65 -10.75 -9.81
N ASP A 28 -7.49 -11.06 -11.08
CA ASP A 28 -8.10 -12.26 -11.67
C ASP A 28 -7.40 -13.53 -11.19
N MET A 29 -6.20 -13.40 -10.67
CA MET A 29 -5.44 -14.54 -10.16
C MET A 29 -5.44 -14.51 -8.63
N SER A 30 -6.27 -15.38 -8.03
CA SER A 30 -6.38 -15.53 -6.56
C SER A 30 -6.74 -14.21 -5.85
N GLY A 31 -7.46 -13.32 -6.55
CA GLY A 31 -7.78 -12.00 -6.01
C GLY A 31 -6.57 -11.09 -5.85
N GLY A 32 -5.45 -11.42 -6.49
CA GLY A 32 -4.22 -10.64 -6.41
C GLY A 32 -3.38 -10.91 -5.17
N VAL A 33 -3.77 -11.85 -4.32
CA VAL A 33 -3.08 -12.10 -3.05
C VAL A 33 -2.62 -13.56 -2.95
N PRO A 34 -1.59 -13.85 -2.15
CA PRO A 34 -0.77 -12.87 -1.44
C PRO A 34 0.12 -12.08 -2.40
N LEU A 35 0.34 -10.82 -2.10
CA LEU A 35 1.18 -9.95 -2.92
C LEU A 35 2.34 -9.44 -2.06
N LEU A 36 3.56 -9.75 -2.47
CA LEU A 36 4.75 -9.33 -1.72
C LEU A 36 5.24 -7.98 -2.24
N TRP A 37 5.73 -7.16 -1.33
CA TRP A 37 6.38 -5.90 -1.68
C TRP A 37 7.63 -5.71 -0.84
N ALA A 38 8.58 -4.99 -1.39
CA ALA A 38 9.80 -4.64 -0.68
C ALA A 38 10.28 -3.28 -1.16
N ASN A 39 10.78 -2.48 -0.23
CA ASN A 39 11.30 -1.15 -0.50
C ASN A 39 12.77 -1.08 -0.11
N ARG A 40 13.65 -1.01 -1.10
CA ARG A 40 15.10 -0.99 -0.87
C ARG A 40 15.56 0.28 -0.16
N ASP A 41 14.85 1.38 -0.37
CA ASP A 41 15.25 2.68 0.20
C ASP A 41 15.11 2.70 1.71
N THR A 42 14.16 1.95 2.25
CA THR A 42 13.90 1.91 3.69
C THR A 42 14.26 0.57 4.32
N GLY A 43 14.43 -0.46 3.50
CA GLY A 43 14.61 -1.84 3.98
C GLY A 43 13.32 -2.48 4.46
N SER A 44 12.17 -1.83 4.27
CA SER A 44 10.88 -2.37 4.68
C SER A 44 10.36 -3.36 3.66
N ARG A 45 9.50 -4.26 4.14
CA ARG A 45 8.85 -5.26 3.29
C ARG A 45 7.55 -5.70 3.92
N GLY A 46 6.75 -6.38 3.14
CA GLY A 46 5.49 -6.89 3.68
C GLY A 46 4.75 -7.77 2.70
N THR A 47 3.58 -8.21 3.15
CA THR A 47 2.70 -9.06 2.38
C THR A 47 1.30 -8.47 2.42
N VAL A 48 0.75 -8.23 1.23
CA VAL A 48 -0.65 -7.84 1.10
C VAL A 48 -1.49 -9.10 1.17
N ASN A 49 -2.38 -9.16 2.12
CA ASN A 49 -3.22 -10.34 2.37
C ASN A 49 -4.62 -10.21 1.83
N GLN A 50 -5.04 -9.00 1.51
CA GLN A 50 -6.39 -8.74 1.05
C GLN A 50 -6.40 -7.52 0.13
N ILE A 51 -7.08 -7.66 -1.02
CA ILE A 51 -7.31 -6.55 -1.94
C ILE A 51 -8.76 -6.66 -2.41
N ASP A 52 -9.53 -5.59 -2.21
CA ASP A 52 -10.91 -5.51 -2.67
C ASP A 52 -11.05 -4.32 -3.60
N GLU A 53 -11.39 -4.58 -4.86
CA GLU A 53 -11.60 -3.52 -5.82
C GLU A 53 -13.08 -3.14 -5.85
N THR A 54 -13.34 -1.85 -5.80
CA THR A 54 -14.69 -1.30 -5.89
C THR A 54 -14.71 -0.17 -6.90
N GLU A 55 -15.90 0.07 -7.45
CA GLU A 55 -16.13 1.22 -8.32
C GLU A 55 -17.34 1.95 -7.79
N LYS A 56 -17.19 3.25 -7.57
CA LYS A 56 -18.29 4.08 -7.10
C LYS A 56 -18.20 5.43 -7.82
N ASP A 57 -19.31 5.82 -8.45
CA ASP A 57 -19.40 7.07 -9.19
C ASP A 57 -18.29 7.21 -10.24
N GLY A 58 -17.94 6.09 -10.88
CA GLY A 58 -16.91 6.05 -11.90
C GLY A 58 -15.47 6.04 -11.36
N ILE A 59 -15.30 6.02 -10.06
CA ILE A 59 -13.98 5.99 -9.42
C ILE A 59 -13.66 4.56 -8.97
N VAL A 60 -12.56 4.03 -9.46
CA VAL A 60 -12.08 2.70 -9.10
C VAL A 60 -11.10 2.83 -7.94
N CYS A 61 -11.35 2.08 -6.88
CA CYS A 61 -10.46 2.02 -5.74
C CYS A 61 -10.16 0.58 -5.36
N ARG A 62 -8.97 0.35 -4.81
CA ARG A 62 -8.55 -0.94 -4.28
C ARG A 62 -8.24 -0.77 -2.81
N LYS A 63 -9.10 -1.34 -1.96
CA LYS A 63 -8.89 -1.35 -0.53
C LYS A 63 -8.04 -2.57 -0.19
N PHE A 64 -7.04 -2.39 0.66
CA PHE A 64 -6.10 -3.47 0.94
C PHE A 64 -5.70 -3.51 2.41
N GLU A 65 -5.21 -4.67 2.82
CA GLU A 65 -4.59 -4.86 4.11
C GLU A 65 -3.23 -5.52 3.89
N THR A 66 -2.20 -4.99 4.54
CA THR A 66 -0.83 -5.47 4.38
C THR A 66 -0.10 -5.48 5.72
N SER A 67 0.85 -6.40 5.85
CA SER A 67 1.85 -6.27 6.90
C SER A 67 2.93 -5.28 6.45
N ARG A 68 3.58 -4.67 7.41
CA ARG A 68 4.76 -3.82 7.16
C ARG A 68 5.81 -4.18 8.19
N GLU A 69 6.91 -4.71 7.70
CA GLU A 69 8.07 -5.08 8.50
C GLU A 69 9.15 -4.03 8.24
N SER A 70 9.50 -3.26 9.25
CA SER A 70 10.44 -2.16 9.13
C SER A 70 11.40 -2.18 10.30
N PHE A 71 12.28 -1.19 10.34
CA PHE A 71 13.20 -1.01 11.48
C PHE A 71 12.45 -0.77 12.79
N GLU A 72 11.18 -0.37 12.72
CA GLU A 72 10.34 -0.14 13.89
C GLU A 72 9.63 -1.41 14.38
N GLY A 73 9.71 -2.50 13.63
CA GLY A 73 9.04 -3.76 13.93
C GLY A 73 8.03 -4.14 12.87
N VAL A 74 7.09 -5.01 13.25
CA VAL A 74 6.05 -5.51 12.33
C VAL A 74 4.71 -4.97 12.77
N SER A 75 3.96 -4.40 11.83
CA SER A 75 2.62 -3.88 12.07
C SER A 75 1.72 -4.22 10.90
N LEU A 76 0.43 -4.24 11.15
CA LEU A 76 -0.57 -4.37 10.09
C LEU A 76 -1.06 -2.98 9.71
N TYR A 77 -1.23 -2.77 8.42
CA TYR A 77 -1.72 -1.53 7.85
C TYR A 77 -2.89 -1.80 6.95
N GLN A 78 -3.75 -0.83 6.82
CA GLN A 78 -4.78 -0.84 5.78
C GLN A 78 -4.73 0.48 5.04
N GLY A 79 -5.18 0.43 3.79
CA GLY A 79 -5.21 1.61 2.96
C GLY A 79 -6.15 1.46 1.79
N ASN A 80 -6.20 2.51 0.99
CA ASN A 80 -7.06 2.57 -0.18
C ASN A 80 -6.31 3.29 -1.29
N VAL A 81 -6.20 2.63 -2.44
CA VAL A 81 -5.53 3.18 -3.62
C VAL A 81 -6.59 3.40 -4.68
N CYS A 82 -6.68 4.60 -5.19
CA CYS A 82 -7.71 4.96 -6.17
C CYS A 82 -7.10 5.43 -7.47
N LEU A 83 -7.83 5.19 -8.57
CA LEU A 83 -7.42 5.64 -9.89
C LEU A 83 -7.98 7.04 -10.12
N GLY A 84 -7.10 8.01 -10.26
CA GLY A 84 -7.49 9.39 -10.50
C GLY A 84 -7.93 9.65 -11.94
N ALA A 85 -8.50 10.83 -12.17
CA ALA A 85 -8.94 11.25 -13.48
C ALA A 85 -7.78 11.36 -14.47
N ASP A 86 -6.58 11.57 -13.99
CA ASP A 86 -5.35 11.63 -14.78
C ASP A 86 -4.79 10.25 -15.12
N ARG A 87 -5.50 9.19 -14.74
CA ARG A 87 -5.10 7.79 -14.92
C ARG A 87 -3.89 7.41 -14.08
N GLN A 88 -3.63 8.15 -13.02
CA GLN A 88 -2.59 7.83 -12.05
C GLN A 88 -3.24 7.27 -10.79
N TRP A 89 -2.67 6.18 -10.27
CA TRP A 89 -3.10 5.65 -8.99
C TRP A 89 -2.50 6.49 -7.87
N PHE A 90 -3.31 6.78 -6.86
CA PHE A 90 -2.83 7.51 -5.69
C PHE A 90 -3.28 6.81 -4.41
N MET A 91 -2.47 6.95 -3.36
CA MET A 91 -2.81 6.40 -2.04
C MET A 91 -3.74 7.39 -1.35
N GLN A 92 -5.01 7.03 -1.25
CA GLN A 92 -6.01 7.89 -0.62
C GLN A 92 -5.87 7.92 0.89
N ASP A 93 -5.64 6.75 1.49
CA ASP A 93 -5.35 6.65 2.91
C ASP A 93 -4.44 5.45 3.15
N PHE A 94 -3.70 5.50 4.26
CA PHE A 94 -2.77 4.45 4.66
C PHE A 94 -2.48 4.63 6.14
N ALA A 95 -2.91 3.67 6.94
CA ALA A 95 -2.81 3.79 8.38
C ALA A 95 -2.59 2.44 9.05
N ALA A 96 -1.87 2.48 10.16
CA ALA A 96 -1.69 1.29 11.00
C ALA A 96 -3.02 0.91 11.65
N LEU A 97 -3.25 -0.38 11.73
CA LEU A 97 -4.44 -0.92 12.39
C LEU A 97 -4.33 -0.88 13.90
#